data_47a4b250b086a98cf4b0aeceeb21c848
#
_entry.id   47a4b250b086a98cf4b0aeceeb21c848
#
_cell.length_a   1.000
_cell.length_b   1.000
_cell.length_c   1.000
_cell.angle_alpha   90.00
_cell.angle_beta   90.00
_cell.angle_gamma   90.00
#
_symmetry.space_group_name_H-M   'P 1'
#
loop_
_entity.id
_entity.type
_entity.pdbx_description
1 polymer ?
#
loop_
_entity_poly.entity_id
_entity_poly.type
_entity_poly.pdbx_seq_one_letter_code
_entity_poly.pdbx_strand_id
1 'polypeptide(L)'
;MSKEYLYIGHYIDVNNKYVLKVGTTDNPKRRQKQHNRYYPNADKHPMKQGTTFQYDWKHKLSHANTLKYEALIKEDIKTAEVAEYVAHDRFVFEKKPDKIYLQIRKTWEVEL
;
A
#
# COMPACT_ATOMS: atom_id res chain seq x y z
N MET A 1 -20.82 -8.60 11.55
CA MET A 1 -19.87 -7.53 11.18
C MET A 1 -19.14 -7.92 9.93
N SER A 2 -19.03 -6.99 8.99
CA SER A 2 -18.32 -7.21 7.75
C SER A 2 -16.81 -7.28 8.00
N LYS A 3 -16.14 -8.19 7.30
CA LYS A 3 -14.69 -8.25 7.27
C LYS A 3 -14.17 -7.46 6.08
N GLU A 4 -13.01 -6.87 6.27
CA GLU A 4 -12.34 -6.10 5.24
C GLU A 4 -10.95 -6.66 5.00
N TYR A 5 -10.40 -6.37 3.83
CA TYR A 5 -8.99 -6.64 3.55
C TYR A 5 -8.18 -5.40 3.86
N LEU A 6 -7.15 -5.59 4.66
CA LEU A 6 -6.06 -4.64 4.79
C LEU A 6 -5.00 -5.05 3.78
N TYR A 7 -4.46 -4.11 3.02
CA TYR A 7 -3.50 -4.45 1.98
C TYR A 7 -2.34 -3.48 1.92
N ILE A 8 -1.25 -3.99 1.42
CA ILE A 8 -0.09 -3.21 1.00
C ILE A 8 0.14 -3.58 -0.45
N GLY A 9 0.22 -2.59 -1.29
CA GLY A 9 0.50 -2.77 -2.70
C GLY A 9 1.40 -1.68 -3.22
N HIS A 10 1.75 -1.77 -4.48
CA HIS A 10 2.64 -0.77 -5.08
C HIS A 10 2.37 -0.60 -6.57
N TYR A 11 2.88 0.49 -7.09
CA TYR A 11 3.04 0.68 -8.53
C TYR A 11 4.35 1.46 -8.77
N ILE A 12 4.79 1.45 -10.01
CA ILE A 12 5.97 2.20 -10.43
C ILE A 12 5.48 3.48 -11.12
N ASP A 13 6.02 4.63 -10.73
CA ASP A 13 5.62 5.89 -11.33
C ASP A 13 6.40 6.18 -12.61
N VAL A 14 6.02 7.26 -13.30
CA VAL A 14 6.64 7.68 -14.57
C VAL A 14 8.14 7.97 -14.44
N ASN A 15 8.62 8.22 -13.22
CA ASN A 15 10.03 8.47 -12.93
C ASN A 15 10.75 7.24 -12.40
N ASN A 16 10.13 6.06 -12.53
CA ASN A 16 10.65 4.77 -12.05
C ASN A 16 10.81 4.69 -10.53
N LYS A 17 10.11 5.51 -9.78
CA LYS A 17 10.09 5.44 -8.33
C LYS A 17 9.07 4.40 -7.86
N TYR A 18 9.35 3.79 -6.72
CA TYR A 18 8.47 2.81 -6.10
C TYR A 18 7.44 3.53 -5.23
N VAL A 19 6.16 3.39 -5.57
CA VAL A 19 5.07 4.02 -4.83
C VAL A 19 4.29 2.94 -4.08
N LEU A 20 4.43 2.95 -2.76
CA LEU A 20 3.77 2.02 -1.86
C LEU A 20 2.42 2.59 -1.43
N LYS A 21 1.38 1.76 -1.49
CA LYS A 21 0.02 2.13 -1.06
C LYS A 21 -0.43 1.22 0.05
N VAL A 22 -0.88 1.82 1.15
CA VAL A 22 -1.57 1.10 2.24
C VAL A 22 -3.04 1.45 2.17
N GLY A 23 -3.90 0.46 2.29
CA GLY A 23 -5.33 0.73 2.22
C GLY A 23 -6.19 -0.42 2.70
N THR A 24 -7.49 -0.19 2.65
CA THR A 24 -8.50 -1.17 3.03
C THR A 24 -9.52 -1.31 1.91
N THR A 25 -10.08 -2.49 1.76
CA THR A 25 -11.13 -2.73 0.77
C THR A 25 -11.93 -3.98 1.16
N ASP A 26 -13.20 -3.97 0.81
CA ASP A 26 -14.04 -5.17 0.91
C ASP A 26 -13.89 -6.08 -0.31
N ASN A 27 -13.30 -5.57 -1.40
CA ASN A 27 -13.15 -6.30 -2.65
C ASN A 27 -11.80 -5.97 -3.32
N PRO A 28 -10.76 -6.81 -3.07
CA PRO A 28 -9.42 -6.53 -3.62
C PRO A 28 -9.36 -6.46 -5.14
N LYS A 29 -10.12 -7.31 -5.85
CA LYS A 29 -10.14 -7.29 -7.32
C LYS A 29 -10.70 -5.98 -7.86
N ARG A 30 -11.82 -5.53 -7.30
CA ARG A 30 -12.44 -4.26 -7.70
C ARG A 30 -11.50 -3.09 -7.41
N ARG A 31 -10.87 -3.08 -6.22
CA ARG A 31 -9.95 -2.01 -5.83
C ARG A 31 -8.72 -1.96 -6.72
N GLN A 32 -8.17 -3.11 -7.11
CA GLN A 32 -7.04 -3.16 -8.03
C GLN A 32 -7.40 -2.55 -9.39
N LYS A 33 -8.59 -2.85 -9.91
CA LYS A 33 -9.08 -2.24 -11.14
C LYS A 33 -9.24 -0.72 -11.02
N GLN A 34 -9.74 -0.26 -9.87
CA GLN A 34 -9.87 1.17 -9.60
C GLN A 34 -8.52 1.87 -9.57
N HIS A 35 -7.53 1.26 -8.90
CA HIS A 35 -6.17 1.79 -8.86
C HIS A 35 -5.53 1.84 -10.25
N ASN A 36 -5.72 0.80 -11.06
CA ASN A 36 -5.19 0.75 -12.42
C ASN A 36 -5.83 1.81 -13.33
N ARG A 37 -7.06 2.21 -13.03
CA ARG A 37 -7.76 3.25 -13.77
C ARG A 37 -7.36 4.65 -13.29
N TYR A 38 -7.20 4.81 -12.00
CA TYR A 38 -7.02 6.11 -11.35
C TYR A 38 -5.57 6.59 -11.35
N TYR A 39 -4.64 5.73 -10.98
CA TYR A 39 -3.25 6.13 -10.77
C TYR A 39 -2.51 6.59 -12.04
N PRO A 40 -2.81 6.11 -13.25
CA PRO A 40 -2.18 6.69 -14.45
C PRO A 40 -2.48 8.18 -14.64
N ASN A 41 -3.58 8.66 -14.07
CA ASN A 41 -4.02 10.05 -14.16
C ASN A 41 -3.79 10.85 -12.86
N ALA A 42 -3.04 10.29 -11.92
CA ALA A 42 -2.78 10.97 -10.64
C ALA A 42 -1.91 12.20 -10.87
N ASP A 43 -2.23 13.30 -10.17
CA ASP A 43 -1.50 14.56 -10.29
C ASP A 43 -0.05 14.44 -9.85
N LYS A 44 0.18 13.68 -8.77
CA LYS A 44 1.53 13.41 -8.26
C LYS A 44 1.84 11.94 -8.40
N HIS A 45 3.01 11.63 -8.91
CA HIS A 45 3.50 10.26 -9.10
C HIS A 45 2.53 9.38 -9.90
N PRO A 46 2.17 9.80 -11.12
CA PRO A 46 1.30 8.98 -11.95
C PRO A 46 1.96 7.65 -12.31
N MET A 47 1.14 6.59 -12.38
CA MET A 47 1.60 5.25 -12.71
C MET A 47 2.22 5.23 -14.11
N LYS A 48 3.36 4.54 -14.23
CA LYS A 48 4.05 4.37 -15.51
C LYS A 48 3.17 3.57 -16.47
N GLN A 49 3.02 4.04 -17.69
CA GLN A 49 2.25 3.37 -18.74
C GLN A 49 2.79 1.98 -19.01
N GLY A 50 1.91 1.02 -19.18
CA GLY A 50 2.28 -0.39 -19.41
C GLY A 50 2.52 -1.19 -18.14
N THR A 51 2.44 -0.55 -16.97
CA THR A 51 2.55 -1.22 -15.67
C THR A 51 1.19 -1.24 -14.98
N THR A 52 1.08 -2.03 -13.92
CA THR A 52 -0.15 -2.16 -13.14
C THR A 52 0.13 -2.10 -11.66
N PHE A 53 -0.91 -1.78 -10.89
CA PHE A 53 -0.87 -1.87 -9.42
C PHE A 53 -0.84 -3.34 -9.01
N GLN A 54 0.07 -3.69 -8.09
CA GLN A 54 0.25 -5.05 -7.58
C GLN A 54 0.06 -5.07 -6.08
N TYR A 55 -0.65 -6.10 -5.59
CA TYR A 55 -0.69 -6.35 -4.16
C TYR A 55 0.58 -7.09 -3.73
N ASP A 56 1.23 -6.56 -2.69
CA ASP A 56 2.37 -7.22 -2.06
C ASP A 56 1.92 -8.10 -0.90
N TRP A 57 0.85 -7.66 -0.23
CA TRP A 57 0.30 -8.34 0.93
C TRP A 57 -1.16 -7.93 1.11
N LYS A 58 -2.00 -8.87 1.50
CA LYS A 58 -3.38 -8.58 1.89
C LYS A 58 -3.85 -9.59 2.91
N HIS A 59 -4.65 -9.13 3.88
CA HIS A 59 -5.15 -9.97 4.95
C HIS A 59 -6.56 -9.54 5.34
N LYS A 60 -7.44 -10.51 5.50
CA LYS A 60 -8.84 -10.28 5.84
C LYS A 60 -9.01 -10.18 7.34
N LEU A 61 -9.53 -9.07 7.83
CA LEU A 61 -9.66 -8.76 9.24
C LEU A 61 -11.04 -8.21 9.57
N SER A 62 -11.41 -8.20 10.86
CA SER A 62 -12.57 -7.44 11.31
C SER A 62 -12.33 -5.96 11.07
N HIS A 63 -13.40 -5.17 10.95
CA HIS A 63 -13.28 -3.74 10.72
C HIS A 63 -12.41 -3.03 11.76
N ALA A 64 -12.62 -3.35 13.04
CA ALA A 64 -11.86 -2.73 14.14
C ALA A 64 -10.35 -3.04 14.01
N ASN A 65 -10.00 -4.30 13.73
CA ASN A 65 -8.60 -4.69 13.55
C ASN A 65 -7.99 -4.09 12.29
N THR A 66 -8.77 -3.98 11.22
CA THR A 66 -8.33 -3.34 9.99
C THR A 66 -7.87 -1.91 10.24
N LEU A 67 -8.67 -1.11 10.95
CA LEU A 67 -8.32 0.27 11.28
C LEU A 67 -7.09 0.35 12.19
N LYS A 68 -7.02 -0.51 13.19
CA LYS A 68 -5.89 -0.54 14.13
C LYS A 68 -4.58 -0.84 13.41
N TYR A 69 -4.55 -1.89 12.61
CA TYR A 69 -3.33 -2.33 11.92
C TYR A 69 -2.96 -1.43 10.76
N GLU A 70 -3.94 -0.83 10.07
CA GLU A 70 -3.67 0.18 9.06
C GLU A 70 -2.85 1.34 9.66
N ALA A 71 -3.28 1.85 10.82
CA ALA A 71 -2.59 2.94 11.49
C ALA A 71 -1.16 2.54 11.90
N LEU A 72 -0.98 1.33 12.41
CA LEU A 72 0.34 0.83 12.81
C LEU A 72 1.28 0.69 11.62
N ILE A 73 0.79 0.15 10.50
CA ILE A 73 1.59 0.03 9.28
C ILE A 73 2.03 1.39 8.76
N LYS A 74 1.11 2.33 8.68
CA LYS A 74 1.42 3.68 8.21
C LYS A 74 2.50 4.33 9.07
N GLU A 75 2.41 4.16 10.38
CA GLU A 75 3.41 4.70 11.29
C GLU A 75 4.78 4.07 11.06
N ASP A 76 4.83 2.74 10.93
CA ASP A 76 6.07 2.03 10.64
C ASP A 76 6.70 2.50 9.33
N ILE A 77 5.88 2.69 8.29
CA ILE A 77 6.37 3.17 6.99
C ILE A 77 6.88 4.61 7.11
N LYS A 78 6.18 5.48 7.85
CA LYS A 78 6.59 6.87 8.04
C LYS A 78 7.91 7.01 8.78
N THR A 79 8.24 6.08 9.65
CA THR A 79 9.52 6.10 10.37
C THR A 79 10.68 5.58 9.53
N ALA A 80 10.39 4.96 8.39
CA ALA A 80 11.41 4.50 7.46
C ALA A 80 11.87 5.62 6.53
N GLU A 81 12.89 5.34 5.72
CA GLU A 81 13.43 6.31 4.75
C GLU A 81 12.47 6.49 3.57
N VAL A 82 11.40 7.24 3.79
CA VAL A 82 10.43 7.59 2.75
C VAL A 82 10.92 8.85 2.04
N ALA A 83 10.98 8.81 0.72
CA ALA A 83 11.34 9.98 -0.07
C ALA A 83 10.24 11.04 0.00
N GLU A 84 8.98 10.62 -0.03
CA GLU A 84 7.85 11.54 0.02
C GLU A 84 6.59 10.80 0.47
N TYR A 85 5.79 11.45 1.33
CA TYR A 85 4.41 11.03 1.61
C TYR A 85 3.46 11.79 0.70
N VAL A 86 2.57 11.07 0.04
CA VAL A 86 1.61 11.66 -0.89
C VAL A 86 0.18 11.35 -0.41
N ALA A 87 -0.77 12.18 -0.79
CA ALA A 87 -2.18 12.00 -0.47
C ALA A 87 -2.66 10.58 -0.80
N HIS A 88 -3.70 10.13 -0.08
CA HIS A 88 -4.30 8.80 -0.21
C HIS A 88 -3.37 7.67 0.24
N ASP A 89 -2.57 7.93 1.27
CA ASP A 89 -1.69 6.95 1.92
C ASP A 89 -0.72 6.26 0.96
N ARG A 90 -0.12 7.07 0.09
CA ARG A 90 0.95 6.64 -0.81
C ARG A 90 2.29 7.12 -0.28
N PHE A 91 3.27 6.24 -0.33
CA PHE A 91 4.63 6.49 0.17
C PHE A 91 5.62 6.23 -0.96
N VAL A 92 6.40 7.26 -1.31
CA VAL A 92 7.33 7.18 -2.43
C VAL A 92 8.72 6.82 -1.95
N PHE A 93 9.33 5.83 -2.61
CA PHE A 93 10.70 5.38 -2.33
C PHE A 93 11.51 5.44 -3.62
N GLU A 94 12.79 5.78 -3.50
CA GLU A 94 13.70 5.73 -4.66
C GLU A 94 13.89 4.31 -5.19
N LYS A 95 13.87 3.32 -4.29
CA LYS A 95 14.03 1.89 -4.61
C LYS A 95 13.04 1.09 -3.79
N LYS A 96 12.81 -0.17 -4.21
CA LYS A 96 11.97 -1.11 -3.46
C LYS A 96 12.48 -1.26 -2.02
N PRO A 97 11.62 -1.00 -1.00
CA PRO A 97 12.03 -1.02 0.40
C PRO A 97 12.00 -2.44 1.01
N ASP A 98 12.97 -3.27 0.69
CA ASP A 98 13.00 -4.67 1.16
C ASP A 98 12.96 -4.81 2.68
N LYS A 99 13.63 -3.91 3.42
CA LYS A 99 13.66 -3.96 4.89
C LYS A 99 12.30 -3.70 5.52
N ILE A 100 11.49 -2.82 4.92
CA ILE A 100 10.17 -2.48 5.45
C ILE A 100 9.23 -3.68 5.35
N TYR A 101 9.25 -4.40 4.24
CA TYR A 101 8.41 -5.58 4.06
C TYR A 101 8.73 -6.67 5.08
N LEU A 102 10.00 -6.87 5.37
CA LEU A 102 10.43 -7.86 6.34
C LEU A 102 9.98 -7.49 7.76
N GLN A 103 10.07 -6.22 8.11
CA GLN A 103 9.65 -5.73 9.42
C GLN A 103 8.12 -5.81 9.59
N ILE A 104 7.38 -5.39 8.59
CA ILE A 104 5.92 -5.46 8.58
C ILE A 104 5.48 -6.91 8.69
N ARG A 105 6.05 -7.82 7.93
CA ARG A 105 5.74 -9.25 8.01
C ARG A 105 6.00 -9.82 9.40
N LYS A 106 7.14 -9.52 10.00
CA LYS A 106 7.47 -10.01 11.34
C LYS A 106 6.49 -9.53 12.39
N THR A 107 6.15 -8.26 12.36
CA THR A 107 5.20 -7.66 13.32
C THR A 107 3.80 -8.27 13.15
N TRP A 108 3.41 -8.58 11.93
CA TRP A 108 2.06 -9.03 11.58
C TRP A 108 1.85 -10.51 11.81
N GLU A 109 2.84 -11.34 11.51
CA GLU A 109 2.75 -12.79 11.71
C GLU A 109 2.67 -13.15 13.19
N VAL A 110 3.21 -12.31 14.07
CA VAL A 110 3.17 -12.52 15.52
C VAL A 110 1.83 -12.12 16.13
N GLU A 111 1.13 -11.12 15.55
CA GLU A 111 -0.12 -10.59 16.10
C GLU A 111 -1.38 -11.15 15.42
N LEU A 112 -1.24 -11.75 14.28
CA LEU A 112 -2.33 -12.34 13.50
C LEU A 112 -2.24 -13.85 13.46
#